data_208308a69143709eee0e2591828d118b
#
_entry.id   208308a69143709eee0e2591828d118b
#
_cell.length_a   1.000
_cell.length_b   1.000
_cell.length_c   1.000
_cell.angle_alpha   90.00
_cell.angle_beta   90.00
_cell.angle_gamma   90.00
#
_symmetry.space_group_name_H-M   'P 1'
#
loop_
_entity.id
_entity.type
_entity.pdbx_description
1 polymer ?
#
loop_
_entity_poly.entity_id
_entity_poly.type
_entity_poly.pdbx_seq_one_letter_code
_entity_poly.pdbx_strand_id
1 'polypeptide(L)'
;MHSNQSNNPDNRPVYLDIFNAKVEEIDKTDETLLMSFEASSDFCHTGGRILQGGFVATMLDCSMAFLAFELTDYEKSPMTIDMNINYLSSGAPGKYLARAKVTKIGKSIGFLSSELFQDDKLIASATCTAKMADINKKYLKQMKDTVRK
;
A
#
# COMPACT_ATOMS: atom_id res chain seq x y z
N MET A 1 9.76 28.65 -3.56
CA MET A 1 9.17 27.73 -4.55
C MET A 1 10.22 26.68 -4.91
N HIS A 2 10.19 25.54 -4.27
CA HIS A 2 11.10 24.45 -4.59
C HIS A 2 10.35 23.44 -5.45
N SER A 3 10.62 23.47 -6.74
CA SER A 3 10.26 22.40 -7.67
C SER A 3 11.20 21.20 -7.46
N ASN A 4 10.98 20.43 -6.39
CA ASN A 4 11.53 19.09 -6.30
C ASN A 4 10.64 18.16 -7.15
N GLN A 5 10.78 18.26 -8.46
CA GLN A 5 10.48 17.13 -9.32
C GLN A 5 11.53 16.07 -8.96
N SER A 6 11.11 14.99 -8.33
CA SER A 6 11.94 13.83 -8.10
C SER A 6 12.53 13.41 -9.46
N ASN A 7 13.85 13.43 -9.61
CA ASN A 7 14.55 12.91 -10.78
C ASN A 7 14.49 11.37 -10.87
N ASN A 8 13.34 10.80 -10.52
CA ASN A 8 13.10 9.38 -10.73
C ASN A 8 12.64 9.20 -12.19
N PRO A 9 13.47 8.64 -13.09
CA PRO A 9 13.16 8.52 -14.52
C PRO A 9 11.89 7.69 -14.78
N ASP A 10 11.47 6.89 -13.82
CA ASP A 10 10.31 5.99 -13.92
C ASP A 10 9.02 6.61 -13.36
N ASN A 11 9.06 7.83 -12.83
CA ASN A 11 7.91 8.52 -12.20
C ASN A 11 7.23 7.72 -11.08
N ARG A 12 7.94 6.74 -10.51
CA ARG A 12 7.48 5.93 -9.38
C ARG A 12 7.51 6.78 -8.10
N PRO A 13 6.48 6.75 -7.26
CA PRO A 13 6.50 7.47 -5.99
C PRO A 13 7.67 7.02 -5.11
N VAL A 14 8.46 7.99 -4.62
CA VAL A 14 9.68 7.74 -3.84
C VAL A 14 9.44 6.87 -2.60
N TYR A 15 8.28 7.00 -1.95
CA TYR A 15 7.97 6.20 -0.77
C TYR A 15 7.88 4.69 -1.07
N LEU A 16 7.52 4.30 -2.29
CA LEU A 16 7.52 2.90 -2.71
C LEU A 16 8.95 2.35 -2.83
N ASP A 17 9.88 3.19 -3.26
CA ASP A 17 11.29 2.81 -3.36
C ASP A 17 11.94 2.72 -1.98
N ILE A 18 11.61 3.64 -1.07
CA ILE A 18 12.09 3.65 0.31
C ILE A 18 11.77 2.32 1.03
N PHE A 19 10.59 1.76 0.78
CA PHE A 19 10.16 0.48 1.35
C PHE A 19 10.45 -0.72 0.46
N ASN A 20 11.11 -0.54 -0.67
CA ASN A 20 11.27 -1.60 -1.67
C ASN A 20 9.94 -2.32 -1.97
N ALA A 21 8.86 -1.54 -2.07
CA ALA A 21 7.49 -2.04 -2.17
C ALA A 21 7.26 -2.76 -3.50
N LYS A 22 6.71 -3.98 -3.47
CA LYS A 22 6.45 -4.79 -4.65
C LYS A 22 5.12 -5.51 -4.54
N VAL A 23 4.35 -5.54 -5.63
CA VAL A 23 3.21 -6.44 -5.76
C VAL A 23 3.77 -7.82 -6.10
N GLU A 24 3.57 -8.79 -5.21
CA GLU A 24 4.02 -10.17 -5.37
C GLU A 24 2.96 -11.02 -6.08
N GLU A 25 1.70 -10.81 -5.75
CA GLU A 25 0.58 -11.58 -6.29
C GLU A 25 -0.69 -10.74 -6.33
N ILE A 26 -1.48 -10.93 -7.36
CA ILE A 26 -2.84 -10.41 -7.50
C ILE A 26 -3.78 -11.51 -7.95
N ASP A 27 -4.85 -11.74 -7.21
CA ASP A 27 -5.96 -12.62 -7.61
C ASP A 27 -7.22 -11.78 -7.82
N LYS A 28 -7.58 -11.58 -9.10
CA LYS A 28 -8.78 -10.80 -9.48
C LYS A 28 -10.08 -11.57 -9.24
N THR A 29 -10.03 -12.90 -9.12
CA THR A 29 -11.20 -13.72 -8.83
C THR A 29 -11.58 -13.66 -7.37
N ASP A 30 -10.58 -13.82 -6.49
CA ASP A 30 -10.77 -13.73 -5.03
C ASP A 30 -10.65 -12.30 -4.50
N GLU A 31 -10.34 -11.33 -5.39
CA GLU A 31 -10.18 -9.92 -5.08
C GLU A 31 -9.17 -9.68 -3.94
N THR A 32 -8.00 -10.31 -4.06
CA THR A 32 -6.90 -10.23 -3.11
C THR A 32 -5.60 -9.79 -3.75
N LEU A 33 -4.71 -9.21 -2.95
CA LEU A 33 -3.36 -8.82 -3.36
C LEU A 33 -2.37 -9.11 -2.24
N LEU A 34 -1.20 -9.61 -2.61
CA LEU A 34 -0.04 -9.75 -1.74
C LEU A 34 1.03 -8.73 -2.15
N MET A 35 1.48 -7.93 -1.21
CA MET A 35 2.50 -6.91 -1.42
C MET A 35 3.61 -7.03 -0.40
N SER A 36 4.87 -6.99 -0.85
CA SER A 36 6.04 -7.04 0.03
C SER A 36 6.64 -5.66 0.25
N PHE A 37 7.26 -5.50 1.41
CA PHE A 37 7.97 -4.30 1.84
C PHE A 37 9.23 -4.66 2.60
N GLU A 38 10.17 -3.72 2.66
CA GLU A 38 11.35 -3.79 3.52
C GLU A 38 11.43 -2.53 4.38
N ALA A 39 11.62 -2.69 5.68
CA ALA A 39 11.84 -1.59 6.61
C ALA A 39 13.24 -1.67 7.21
N SER A 40 14.01 -0.58 7.08
CA SER A 40 15.29 -0.44 7.75
C SER A 40 15.11 0.02 9.21
N SER A 41 16.20 -0.01 9.99
CA SER A 41 16.24 0.53 11.34
C SER A 41 15.90 2.02 11.43
N ASP A 42 16.05 2.77 10.30
CA ASP A 42 15.72 4.19 10.24
C ASP A 42 14.21 4.48 10.41
N PHE A 43 13.37 3.49 10.15
CA PHE A 43 11.92 3.55 10.35
C PHE A 43 11.47 3.07 11.73
N CYS A 44 12.43 2.78 12.62
CA CYS A 44 12.19 2.18 13.92
C CYS A 44 12.52 3.16 15.05
N HIS A 45 11.71 3.12 16.11
CA HIS A 45 12.02 3.73 17.40
C HIS A 45 12.72 2.72 18.34
N THR A 46 12.90 3.07 19.61
CA THR A 46 13.53 2.22 20.63
C THR A 46 14.92 1.70 20.18
N GLY A 47 15.78 2.66 19.78
CA GLY A 47 17.13 2.34 19.31
C GLY A 47 17.15 1.54 17.99
N GLY A 48 16.23 1.82 17.09
CA GLY A 48 16.17 1.19 15.77
C GLY A 48 15.60 -0.25 15.77
N ARG A 49 14.87 -0.64 16.81
CA ARG A 49 14.44 -2.03 17.00
C ARG A 49 12.96 -2.29 16.74
N ILE A 50 12.10 -1.29 16.90
CA ILE A 50 10.64 -1.45 16.78
C ILE A 50 10.13 -0.52 15.68
N LEU A 51 9.51 -1.09 14.66
CA LEU A 51 8.91 -0.34 13.54
C LEU A 51 7.85 0.63 14.04
N GLN A 52 7.98 1.89 13.63
CA GLN A 52 7.07 2.96 14.03
C GLN A 52 5.70 2.75 13.35
N GLY A 53 4.62 2.95 14.12
CA GLY A 53 3.26 2.61 13.70
C GLY A 53 2.76 3.34 12.44
N GLY A 54 3.24 4.55 12.16
CA GLY A 54 2.92 5.27 10.92
C GLY A 54 3.43 4.56 9.67
N PHE A 55 4.58 3.88 9.75
CA PHE A 55 5.11 3.09 8.64
C PHE A 55 4.34 1.78 8.47
N VAL A 56 3.88 1.16 9.55
CA VAL A 56 2.92 0.04 9.51
C VAL A 56 1.64 0.47 8.79
N ALA A 57 1.09 1.63 9.14
CA ALA A 57 -0.08 2.20 8.49
C ALA A 57 0.14 2.42 6.98
N THR A 58 1.31 2.92 6.59
CA THR A 58 1.67 3.13 5.18
C THR A 58 1.65 1.81 4.38
N MET A 59 2.21 0.73 4.92
CA MET A 59 2.22 -0.57 4.24
C MET A 59 0.80 -1.14 4.06
N LEU A 60 -0.04 -1.01 5.08
CA LEU A 60 -1.44 -1.42 5.02
C LEU A 60 -2.24 -0.60 4.00
N ASP A 61 -2.11 0.73 4.04
CA ASP A 61 -2.80 1.63 3.11
C ASP A 61 -2.36 1.40 1.66
N CYS A 62 -1.06 1.26 1.42
CA CYS A 62 -0.52 0.95 0.10
C CYS A 62 -1.10 -0.34 -0.47
N SER A 63 -1.14 -1.42 0.29
CA SER A 63 -1.63 -2.71 -0.20
C SER A 63 -3.11 -2.65 -0.59
N MET A 64 -3.94 -1.97 0.19
CA MET A 64 -5.36 -1.75 -0.13
C MET A 64 -5.54 -0.86 -1.36
N ALA A 65 -4.75 0.21 -1.48
CA ALA A 65 -4.78 1.10 -2.63
C ALA A 65 -4.37 0.38 -3.92
N PHE A 66 -3.29 -0.39 -3.89
CA PHE A 66 -2.84 -1.15 -5.06
C PHE A 66 -3.83 -2.23 -5.48
N LEU A 67 -4.49 -2.91 -4.55
CA LEU A 67 -5.57 -3.82 -4.86
C LEU A 67 -6.71 -3.11 -5.61
N ALA A 68 -7.15 -1.95 -5.13
CA ALA A 68 -8.20 -1.18 -5.78
C ALA A 68 -7.79 -0.68 -7.18
N PHE A 69 -6.54 -0.27 -7.38
CA PHE A 69 -6.00 0.07 -8.70
C PHE A 69 -6.05 -1.12 -9.65
N GLU A 70 -5.57 -2.28 -9.24
CA GLU A 70 -5.51 -3.50 -10.07
C GLU A 70 -6.92 -4.00 -10.46
N LEU A 71 -7.86 -3.96 -9.53
CA LEU A 71 -9.22 -4.44 -9.77
C LEU A 71 -10.03 -3.50 -10.68
N THR A 72 -9.65 -2.24 -10.74
CA THR A 72 -10.29 -1.25 -11.63
C THR A 72 -9.49 -0.96 -12.89
N ASP A 73 -8.49 -1.80 -13.21
CA ASP A 73 -7.56 -1.61 -14.33
C ASP A 73 -6.98 -0.18 -14.40
N TYR A 74 -6.75 0.41 -13.22
CA TYR A 74 -6.26 1.78 -13.03
C TYR A 74 -7.20 2.88 -13.57
N GLU A 75 -8.49 2.58 -13.74
CA GLU A 75 -9.48 3.60 -14.10
C GLU A 75 -9.93 4.44 -12.90
N LYS A 76 -9.78 3.91 -11.69
CA LYS A 76 -10.11 4.59 -10.43
C LYS A 76 -8.87 4.79 -9.57
N SER A 77 -8.82 5.94 -8.91
CA SER A 77 -7.86 6.24 -7.85
C SER A 77 -8.56 6.10 -6.50
N PRO A 78 -8.16 5.14 -5.67
CA PRO A 78 -8.65 5.07 -4.31
C PRO A 78 -8.08 6.22 -3.48
N MET A 79 -8.96 6.98 -2.87
CA MET A 79 -8.61 8.05 -1.93
C MET A 79 -9.15 7.67 -0.56
N THR A 80 -8.28 7.26 0.36
CA THR A 80 -8.66 6.84 1.70
C THR A 80 -9.39 7.95 2.44
N ILE A 81 -10.62 7.67 2.88
CA ILE A 81 -11.44 8.59 3.68
C ILE A 81 -11.25 8.30 5.16
N ASP A 82 -11.22 7.02 5.50
CA ASP A 82 -11.13 6.53 6.86
C ASP A 82 -10.34 5.22 6.88
N MET A 83 -9.50 5.05 7.88
CA MET A 83 -8.76 3.81 8.11
C MET A 83 -8.70 3.52 9.60
N ASN A 84 -9.12 2.33 9.99
CA ASN A 84 -8.98 1.82 11.34
C ASN A 84 -7.89 0.76 11.37
N ILE A 85 -6.94 0.88 12.29
CA ILE A 85 -5.80 -0.02 12.43
C ILE A 85 -5.77 -0.59 13.83
N ASN A 86 -5.61 -1.92 13.92
CA ASN A 86 -5.29 -2.63 15.15
C ASN A 86 -3.83 -3.06 15.11
N TYR A 87 -3.02 -2.50 15.99
CA TYR A 87 -1.62 -2.88 16.18
C TYR A 87 -1.55 -4.06 17.16
N LEU A 88 -1.22 -5.24 16.68
CA LEU A 88 -1.35 -6.49 17.40
C LEU A 88 -0.01 -7.00 17.95
N SER A 89 1.07 -6.72 17.23
CA SER A 89 2.42 -7.12 17.62
C SER A 89 3.44 -6.09 17.16
N SER A 90 4.57 -6.01 17.85
CA SER A 90 5.71 -5.19 17.39
C SER A 90 6.41 -5.85 16.22
N GLY A 91 6.81 -5.05 15.24
CA GLY A 91 7.66 -5.47 14.14
C GLY A 91 9.10 -4.96 14.33
N ALA A 92 10.06 -5.66 13.75
CA ALA A 92 11.49 -5.32 13.73
C ALA A 92 11.91 -4.86 12.33
N PRO A 93 13.13 -4.31 12.13
CA PRO A 93 13.68 -4.13 10.80
C PRO A 93 13.66 -5.44 10.01
N GLY A 94 13.33 -5.38 8.71
CA GLY A 94 13.28 -6.56 7.85
C GLY A 94 12.15 -6.52 6.85
N LYS A 95 11.78 -7.69 6.36
CA LYS A 95 10.73 -7.88 5.36
C LYS A 95 9.35 -7.99 5.99
N TYR A 96 8.37 -7.45 5.28
CA TYR A 96 6.96 -7.49 5.62
C TYR A 96 6.13 -7.93 4.42
N LEU A 97 5.02 -8.60 4.68
CA LEU A 97 4.02 -8.96 3.68
C LEU A 97 2.67 -8.40 4.11
N ALA A 98 2.03 -7.64 3.22
CA ALA A 98 0.66 -7.18 3.40
C ALA A 98 -0.27 -7.97 2.48
N ARG A 99 -1.33 -8.53 3.05
CA ARG A 99 -2.39 -9.21 2.32
C ARG A 99 -3.65 -8.36 2.35
N ALA A 100 -3.96 -7.74 1.23
CA ALA A 100 -5.17 -6.94 1.06
C ALA A 100 -6.31 -7.76 0.47
N LYS A 101 -7.54 -7.41 0.85
CA LYS A 101 -8.78 -8.01 0.36
C LYS A 101 -9.86 -6.95 0.21
N VAL A 102 -10.69 -7.10 -0.83
CA VAL A 102 -11.91 -6.30 -0.97
C VAL A 102 -13.01 -6.85 -0.08
N THR A 103 -13.67 -5.97 0.66
CA THR A 103 -14.96 -6.25 1.28
C THR A 103 -16.09 -5.93 0.31
N LYS A 104 -16.01 -4.75 -0.33
CA LYS A 104 -16.95 -4.30 -1.37
C LYS A 104 -16.34 -3.13 -2.15
N ILE A 105 -16.38 -3.17 -3.47
CA ILE A 105 -16.09 -2.00 -4.32
C ILE A 105 -17.38 -1.60 -5.05
N GLY A 106 -17.82 -0.37 -4.80
CA GLY A 106 -18.91 0.28 -5.53
C GLY A 106 -18.37 1.30 -6.52
N LYS A 107 -19.28 1.98 -7.22
CA LYS A 107 -18.94 3.00 -8.22
C LYS A 107 -18.15 4.18 -7.63
N SER A 108 -18.46 4.60 -6.41
CA SER A 108 -17.90 5.80 -5.77
C SER A 108 -17.18 5.51 -4.45
N ILE A 109 -17.50 4.42 -3.79
CA ILE A 109 -16.96 4.04 -2.48
C ILE A 109 -16.49 2.59 -2.51
N GLY A 110 -15.30 2.35 -1.98
CA GLY A 110 -14.74 1.02 -1.73
C GLY A 110 -14.50 0.78 -0.25
N PHE A 111 -14.68 -0.46 0.17
CA PHE A 111 -14.38 -0.98 1.51
C PHE A 111 -13.36 -2.10 1.35
N LEU A 112 -12.21 -1.95 1.97
CA LEU A 112 -11.09 -2.88 1.87
C LEU A 112 -10.54 -3.20 3.25
N SER A 113 -9.84 -4.32 3.33
CA SER A 113 -9.09 -4.72 4.53
C SER A 113 -7.69 -5.17 4.15
N SER A 114 -6.78 -5.11 5.10
CA SER A 114 -5.42 -5.64 4.93
C SER A 114 -4.86 -6.15 6.25
N GLU A 115 -4.01 -7.16 6.18
CA GLU A 115 -3.25 -7.72 7.28
C GLU A 115 -1.76 -7.63 6.95
N LEU A 116 -0.95 -7.17 7.90
CA LEU A 116 0.50 -7.05 7.77
C LEU A 116 1.20 -8.10 8.61
N PHE A 117 2.08 -8.87 7.98
CA PHE A 117 2.86 -9.93 8.59
C PHE A 117 4.36 -9.63 8.53
N GLN A 118 5.08 -10.02 9.56
CA GLN A 118 6.53 -10.21 9.53
C GLN A 118 6.81 -11.67 9.87
N ASP A 119 7.42 -12.40 8.93
CA ASP A 119 7.44 -13.85 8.94
C ASP A 119 6.01 -14.40 9.10
N ASP A 120 5.74 -15.30 10.02
CA ASP A 120 4.39 -15.81 10.30
C ASP A 120 3.62 -15.03 11.38
N LYS A 121 4.21 -13.89 11.86
CA LYS A 121 3.61 -13.09 12.93
C LYS A 121 2.73 -12.00 12.36
N LEU A 122 1.45 -11.97 12.75
CA LEU A 122 0.53 -10.88 12.44
C LEU A 122 0.92 -9.62 13.24
N ILE A 123 1.35 -8.59 12.55
CA ILE A 123 1.79 -7.32 13.12
C ILE A 123 0.60 -6.37 13.34
N ALA A 124 -0.23 -6.22 12.32
CA ALA A 124 -1.38 -5.33 12.36
C ALA A 124 -2.44 -5.76 11.36
N SER A 125 -3.68 -5.34 11.60
CA SER A 125 -4.79 -5.43 10.65
C SER A 125 -5.44 -4.07 10.47
N ALA A 126 -5.98 -3.82 9.29
CA ALA A 126 -6.67 -2.58 8.97
C ALA A 126 -7.93 -2.81 8.14
N THR A 127 -8.87 -1.89 8.28
CA THR A 127 -9.98 -1.71 7.36
C THR A 127 -9.98 -0.26 6.88
N CYS A 128 -10.34 -0.03 5.63
CA CYS A 128 -10.49 1.32 5.11
C CYS A 128 -11.77 1.50 4.31
N THR A 129 -12.22 2.75 4.30
CA THR A 129 -13.20 3.28 3.37
C THR A 129 -12.46 4.22 2.42
N ALA A 130 -12.62 4.02 1.12
CA ALA A 130 -11.97 4.84 0.10
C ALA A 130 -12.99 5.40 -0.87
N LYS A 131 -12.81 6.67 -1.26
CA LYS A 131 -13.49 7.26 -2.42
C LYS A 131 -12.81 6.74 -3.68
N MET A 132 -13.58 6.16 -4.58
CA MET A 132 -13.12 5.68 -5.88
C MET A 132 -13.27 6.80 -6.91
N ALA A 133 -12.25 7.66 -7.00
CA ALA A 133 -12.24 8.80 -7.92
C ALA A 133 -11.82 8.38 -9.32
N ASP A 134 -12.41 8.99 -10.37
CA ASP A 134 -11.99 8.74 -11.74
C ASP A 134 -10.58 9.29 -11.99
N ILE A 135 -9.73 8.49 -12.62
CA ILE A 135 -8.39 8.93 -13.01
C ILE A 135 -8.45 9.61 -14.36
N ASN A 136 -7.80 10.77 -14.47
CA ASN A 136 -7.60 11.40 -15.76
C ASN A 136 -6.70 10.50 -16.64
N LYS A 137 -7.18 10.16 -17.84
CA LYS A 137 -6.49 9.28 -18.80
C LYS A 137 -5.04 9.66 -19.08
N LYS A 138 -4.68 10.93 -18.90
CA LYS A 138 -3.29 11.42 -19.04
C LYS A 138 -2.34 10.77 -18.04
N TYR A 139 -2.80 10.44 -16.83
CA TYR A 139 -1.99 9.82 -15.76
C TYR A 139 -2.05 8.30 -15.77
N LEU A 140 -3.04 7.71 -16.45
CA LEU A 140 -3.26 6.27 -16.47
C LEU A 140 -2.05 5.48 -17.02
N LYS A 141 -1.47 5.98 -18.10
CA LYS A 141 -0.31 5.36 -18.74
C LYS A 141 0.91 5.39 -17.82
N GLN A 142 1.16 6.52 -17.16
CA GLN A 142 2.28 6.67 -16.23
C GLN A 142 2.18 5.70 -15.05
N MET A 143 0.99 5.51 -14.49
CA MET A 143 0.78 4.61 -13.35
C MET A 143 0.97 3.13 -13.71
N LYS A 144 0.45 2.69 -14.86
CA LYS A 144 0.61 1.30 -15.32
C LYS A 144 2.07 0.92 -15.55
N ASP A 145 2.88 1.84 -16.07
CA ASP A 145 4.30 1.62 -16.31
C ASP A 145 5.11 1.61 -15.00
N THR A 146 4.62 2.29 -13.96
CA THR A 146 5.29 2.41 -12.66
C THR A 146 5.19 1.15 -11.81
N VAL A 147 4.10 0.41 -11.90
CA VAL A 147 3.79 -0.73 -11.01
C VAL A 147 4.34 -2.06 -11.52
N ARG A 148 4.60 -2.16 -12.83
CA ARG A 148 5.07 -3.39 -13.49
C ARG A 148 6.59 -3.58 -13.52
N LYS A 149 7.34 -2.63 -12.97
CA LYS A 149 8.79 -2.70 -12.83
C LYS A 149 9.20 -3.05 -11.41
#